data_4d488d8525f2135524d9d80fefd2e8dd
#
_entry.id   4d488d8525f2135524d9d80fefd2e8dd
#
_cell.length_a   1.000
_cell.length_b   1.000
_cell.length_c   1.000
_cell.angle_alpha   90.00
_cell.angle_beta   90.00
_cell.angle_gamma   90.00
#
_symmetry.space_group_name_H-M   'P 1'
#
loop_
_entity.id
_entity.type
_entity.pdbx_description
1 polymer ?
#
loop_
_entity_poly.entity_id
_entity_poly.type
_entity_poly.pdbx_seq_one_letter_code
_entity_poly.pdbx_strand_id
1 'polypeptide(L)'
;MDIFKKLSRRQILSSAGILGLGSALGKSLYAGTPQAKPISLKKNAVILFQGDSITDARRQNRNAPKANDQASMGGGYASMAASALLNSKPEFNLSIFNRGISGNKVHQLEARWERDCLSHRPDILSILIGVNDIWHGIQGKYDGTVQRYEDDFLALLNRTRKALPQVQLVICEPFV
;
A
#
# COMPACT_ATOMS: atom_id res chain seq x y z
N MET A 1 27.88 -20.15 7.06
CA MET A 1 26.85 -21.21 7.02
C MET A 1 25.63 -20.60 6.36
N ASP A 2 25.43 -20.98 5.11
CA ASP A 2 24.56 -20.33 4.11
C ASP A 2 23.08 -20.64 4.38
N ILE A 3 22.27 -19.67 4.80
CA ILE A 3 20.84 -19.86 5.11
C ILE A 3 19.94 -19.19 4.06
N PHE A 4 20.49 -18.59 3.02
CA PHE A 4 19.68 -18.00 1.95
C PHE A 4 19.74 -18.80 0.65
N LYS A 5 19.18 -20.02 0.65
CA LYS A 5 18.82 -20.69 -0.62
C LYS A 5 17.63 -19.95 -1.22
N LYS A 6 17.85 -19.34 -2.39
CA LYS A 6 16.83 -18.72 -3.24
C LYS A 6 15.63 -19.65 -3.45
N LEU A 7 14.52 -19.40 -2.76
CA LEU A 7 13.23 -19.94 -3.14
C LEU A 7 12.58 -18.98 -4.13
N SER A 8 12.36 -19.42 -5.36
CA SER A 8 11.64 -18.62 -6.35
C SER A 8 10.16 -18.55 -5.98
N ARG A 9 9.49 -17.45 -6.34
CA ARG A 9 8.04 -17.23 -6.11
C ARG A 9 7.14 -18.39 -6.58
N ARG A 10 7.61 -19.22 -7.52
CA ARG A 10 6.91 -20.43 -8.01
C ARG A 10 7.05 -21.65 -7.10
N GLN A 11 8.07 -21.70 -6.23
CA GLN A 11 8.33 -22.87 -5.37
C GLN A 11 7.56 -22.83 -4.05
N ILE A 12 7.06 -21.67 -3.63
CA ILE A 12 6.21 -21.53 -2.43
C ILE A 12 4.80 -22.11 -2.67
N LEU A 13 4.37 -22.19 -3.92
CA LEU A 13 3.03 -22.69 -4.30
C LEU A 13 2.98 -24.19 -4.60
N SER A 14 4.12 -24.92 -4.59
CA SER A 14 4.17 -26.31 -5.01
C SER A 14 4.54 -27.34 -3.92
N SER A 15 4.70 -26.95 -2.66
CA SER A 15 5.12 -27.86 -1.58
C SER A 15 4.00 -28.34 -0.66
N ALA A 16 2.76 -28.44 -1.15
CA ALA A 16 1.68 -29.10 -0.43
C ALA A 16 1.33 -30.42 -1.13
N GLY A 17 2.00 -31.50 -0.73
CA GLY A 17 1.43 -32.81 -0.55
C GLY A 17 1.03 -33.63 -1.75
N ILE A 18 1.88 -34.62 -2.11
CA ILE A 18 1.40 -35.87 -2.69
C ILE A 18 1.85 -37.00 -1.77
N LEU A 19 0.90 -37.58 -1.04
CA LEU A 19 0.93 -38.95 -0.55
C LEU A 19 -0.49 -39.36 -0.18
N GLY A 20 -1.01 -40.39 -0.88
CA GLY A 20 -2.22 -41.11 -0.45
C GLY A 20 -3.17 -41.49 -1.57
N LEU A 21 -3.07 -42.73 -2.07
CA LEU A 21 -4.06 -43.43 -2.90
C LEU A 21 -5.43 -43.48 -2.21
N GLY A 22 -6.47 -43.09 -2.93
CA GLY A 22 -7.85 -43.27 -2.49
C GLY A 22 -8.81 -42.59 -3.47
N SER A 23 -9.41 -43.37 -4.37
CA SER A 23 -10.45 -42.98 -5.30
C SER A 23 -11.70 -42.50 -4.58
N ALA A 24 -11.93 -41.18 -4.53
CA ALA A 24 -13.23 -40.57 -4.28
C ALA A 24 -13.24 -39.18 -4.89
N LEU A 25 -14.30 -38.87 -5.64
CA LEU A 25 -14.61 -37.62 -6.32
C LEU A 25 -14.02 -36.37 -5.66
N GLY A 26 -12.87 -35.92 -6.14
CA GLY A 26 -12.21 -34.72 -5.65
C GLY A 26 -12.93 -33.47 -6.15
N LYS A 27 -13.79 -32.88 -5.33
CA LYS A 27 -14.09 -31.46 -5.45
C LYS A 27 -12.77 -30.73 -5.22
N SER A 28 -12.24 -30.15 -6.28
CA SER A 28 -11.07 -29.29 -6.24
C SER A 28 -11.30 -28.17 -5.19
N LEU A 29 -10.65 -28.30 -4.04
CA LEU A 29 -10.57 -27.24 -3.03
C LEU A 29 -9.51 -26.19 -3.47
N TYR A 30 -9.59 -25.72 -4.69
CA TYR A 30 -9.04 -24.43 -5.03
C TYR A 30 -9.98 -23.40 -4.36
N ALA A 31 -9.69 -23.06 -3.12
CA ALA A 31 -10.20 -21.84 -2.54
C ALA A 31 -9.75 -20.71 -3.49
N GLY A 32 -10.68 -20.21 -4.30
CA GLY A 32 -10.41 -19.17 -5.28
C GLY A 32 -9.71 -18.03 -4.54
N THR A 33 -8.55 -17.60 -5.03
CA THR A 33 -7.90 -16.39 -4.54
C THR A 33 -8.96 -15.30 -4.48
N PRO A 34 -9.13 -14.61 -3.34
CA PRO A 34 -10.13 -13.57 -3.23
C PRO A 34 -9.92 -12.58 -4.36
N GLN A 35 -10.84 -12.55 -5.32
CA GLN A 35 -10.73 -11.65 -6.45
C GLN A 35 -10.91 -10.23 -5.90
N ALA A 36 -9.87 -9.41 -6.03
CA ALA A 36 -9.92 -8.02 -5.59
C ALA A 36 -11.11 -7.33 -6.28
N LYS A 37 -11.94 -6.66 -5.48
CA LYS A 37 -13.06 -5.89 -6.03
C LYS A 37 -12.50 -4.75 -6.87
N PRO A 38 -13.06 -4.49 -8.06
CA PRO A 38 -12.66 -3.33 -8.86
C PRO A 38 -12.84 -2.04 -8.05
N ILE A 39 -11.87 -1.12 -8.17
CA ILE A 39 -11.98 0.22 -7.57
C ILE A 39 -13.10 0.98 -8.29
N SER A 40 -14.06 1.47 -7.52
CA SER A 40 -15.17 2.29 -8.03
C SER A 40 -14.85 3.77 -7.83
N LEU A 41 -14.67 4.48 -8.93
CA LEU A 41 -14.45 5.91 -8.93
C LEU A 41 -15.79 6.65 -8.97
N LYS A 42 -15.96 7.65 -8.11
CA LYS A 42 -17.17 8.50 -8.07
C LYS A 42 -16.82 9.98 -8.25
N LYS A 43 -17.81 10.80 -8.62
CA LYS A 43 -17.64 12.26 -8.69
C LYS A 43 -17.25 12.83 -7.32
N ASN A 44 -16.37 13.85 -7.34
CA ASN A 44 -15.82 14.53 -6.18
C ASN A 44 -15.05 13.60 -5.21
N ALA A 45 -14.57 12.43 -5.71
CA ALA A 45 -13.81 11.51 -4.88
C ALA A 45 -12.48 12.14 -4.45
N VAL A 46 -12.12 11.87 -3.19
CA VAL A 46 -10.80 12.16 -2.63
C VAL A 46 -9.92 10.92 -2.77
N ILE A 47 -8.79 11.07 -3.44
CA ILE A 47 -7.79 10.02 -3.62
C ILE A 47 -6.52 10.42 -2.88
N LEU A 48 -6.00 9.53 -2.04
CA LEU A 48 -4.84 9.80 -1.22
C LEU A 48 -3.75 8.75 -1.46
N PHE A 49 -2.53 9.22 -1.74
CA PHE A 49 -1.34 8.39 -1.81
C PHE A 49 -0.54 8.52 -0.52
N GLN A 50 -0.28 7.41 0.16
CA GLN A 50 0.54 7.29 1.37
C GLN A 50 1.73 6.39 1.13
N GLY A 51 2.83 6.68 1.82
CA GLY A 51 4.05 5.89 1.71
C GLY A 51 5.30 6.62 2.16
N ASP A 52 6.42 6.12 1.68
CA ASP A 52 7.77 6.61 1.95
C ASP A 52 8.33 7.51 0.82
N SER A 53 9.65 7.42 0.57
CA SER A 53 10.37 8.20 -0.46
C SER A 53 9.90 7.91 -1.88
N ILE A 54 9.41 6.70 -2.16
CA ILE A 54 8.91 6.31 -3.47
C ILE A 54 7.62 7.06 -3.78
N THR A 55 6.76 7.23 -2.77
CA THR A 55 5.52 8.01 -2.87
C THR A 55 5.81 9.51 -2.77
N ASP A 56 6.68 9.94 -1.84
CA ASP A 56 7.10 11.36 -1.67
C ASP A 56 7.66 11.95 -2.98
N ALA A 57 8.56 11.22 -3.63
CA ALA A 57 9.17 11.57 -4.91
C ALA A 57 9.57 13.05 -5.03
N ARG A 58 10.20 13.61 -3.98
CA ARG A 58 10.64 15.01 -3.86
C ARG A 58 9.49 16.04 -3.93
N ARG A 59 8.28 15.67 -3.50
CA ARG A 59 7.18 16.62 -3.43
C ARG A 59 7.51 17.82 -2.56
N GLN A 60 6.98 18.96 -2.93
CA GLN A 60 7.06 20.21 -2.18
C GLN A 60 5.79 20.44 -1.34
N ASN A 61 5.69 21.58 -0.69
CA ASN A 61 4.50 22.00 0.09
C ASN A 61 4.05 20.95 1.14
N ARG A 62 5.01 20.29 1.80
CA ARG A 62 4.75 19.17 2.73
C ARG A 62 3.82 19.53 3.88
N ASN A 63 3.86 20.79 4.34
CA ASN A 63 3.06 21.28 5.48
C ASN A 63 1.66 21.76 5.05
N ALA A 64 1.49 22.17 3.79
CA ALA A 64 0.25 22.69 3.26
C ALA A 64 -0.03 22.08 1.87
N PRO A 65 -0.25 20.78 1.77
CA PRO A 65 -0.47 20.11 0.49
C PRO A 65 -1.79 20.57 -0.13
N LYS A 66 -1.74 20.87 -1.42
CA LYS A 66 -2.91 21.20 -2.21
C LYS A 66 -3.30 20.00 -3.08
N ALA A 67 -4.60 19.78 -3.24
CA ALA A 67 -5.09 18.77 -4.17
C ALA A 67 -4.68 19.14 -5.60
N ASN A 68 -4.30 18.16 -6.39
CA ASN A 68 -3.99 18.26 -7.81
C ASN A 68 -2.86 19.25 -8.16
N ASP A 69 -2.09 19.69 -7.14
CA ASP A 69 -0.97 20.59 -7.33
C ASP A 69 0.30 19.81 -7.67
N GLN A 70 0.90 20.12 -8.81
CA GLN A 70 2.08 19.41 -9.33
C GLN A 70 3.23 19.39 -8.31
N ALA A 71 3.50 20.52 -7.67
CA ALA A 71 4.58 20.62 -6.67
C ALA A 71 4.30 19.75 -5.44
N SER A 72 3.04 19.68 -5.00
CA SER A 72 2.59 18.84 -3.89
C SER A 72 2.50 17.35 -4.24
N MET A 73 2.43 17.00 -5.54
CA MET A 73 2.37 15.61 -6.00
C MET A 73 3.76 14.96 -6.16
N GLY A 74 4.81 15.75 -6.34
CA GLY A 74 6.17 15.25 -6.63
C GLY A 74 6.31 14.69 -8.05
N GLY A 75 7.45 14.00 -8.32
CA GLY A 75 7.80 13.50 -9.65
C GLY A 75 7.70 11.99 -9.83
N GLY A 76 6.99 11.27 -8.94
CA GLY A 76 6.91 9.81 -8.95
C GLY A 76 5.57 9.25 -9.47
N TYR A 77 5.34 7.96 -9.16
CA TYR A 77 4.16 7.23 -9.63
C TYR A 77 2.83 7.88 -9.21
N ALA A 78 2.78 8.51 -8.03
CA ALA A 78 1.57 9.18 -7.55
C ALA A 78 1.17 10.36 -8.45
N SER A 79 2.16 11.14 -8.92
CA SER A 79 1.94 12.23 -9.89
C SER A 79 1.48 11.70 -11.25
N MET A 80 2.09 10.61 -11.73
CA MET A 80 1.70 9.98 -13.00
C MET A 80 0.27 9.45 -12.95
N ALA A 81 -0.09 8.75 -11.87
CA ALA A 81 -1.43 8.22 -11.66
C ALA A 81 -2.47 9.35 -11.54
N ALA A 82 -2.14 10.42 -10.80
CA ALA A 82 -3.00 11.59 -10.68
C ALA A 82 -3.24 12.25 -12.05
N SER A 83 -2.19 12.48 -12.83
CA SER A 83 -2.28 13.07 -14.15
C SER A 83 -3.13 12.22 -15.09
N ALA A 84 -2.96 10.91 -15.08
CA ALA A 84 -3.76 9.98 -15.89
C ALA A 84 -5.25 10.03 -15.50
N LEU A 85 -5.55 10.00 -14.19
CA LEU A 85 -6.93 10.07 -13.71
C LEU A 85 -7.61 11.40 -14.03
N LEU A 86 -6.94 12.52 -13.78
CA LEU A 86 -7.47 13.85 -14.07
C LEU A 86 -7.71 14.08 -15.56
N ASN A 87 -6.82 13.54 -16.41
CA ASN A 87 -6.98 13.64 -17.87
C ASN A 87 -8.07 12.71 -18.40
N SER A 88 -8.20 11.50 -17.86
CA SER A 88 -9.17 10.52 -18.36
C SER A 88 -10.59 10.71 -17.82
N LYS A 89 -10.74 11.42 -16.70
CA LYS A 89 -12.00 11.61 -15.97
C LYS A 89 -12.19 13.06 -15.49
N PRO A 90 -12.05 14.07 -16.35
CA PRO A 90 -12.17 15.48 -15.95
C PRO A 90 -13.54 15.80 -15.34
N GLU A 91 -14.59 15.12 -15.80
CA GLU A 91 -15.96 15.29 -15.32
C GLU A 91 -16.20 14.77 -13.89
N PHE A 92 -15.22 14.02 -13.32
CA PHE A 92 -15.31 13.49 -11.96
C PHE A 92 -14.91 14.49 -10.88
N ASN A 93 -14.25 15.62 -11.24
CA ASN A 93 -13.82 16.64 -10.29
C ASN A 93 -13.05 16.04 -9.08
N LEU A 94 -12.02 15.26 -9.34
CA LEU A 94 -11.26 14.51 -8.32
C LEU A 94 -10.36 15.45 -7.52
N SER A 95 -10.21 15.16 -6.20
CA SER A 95 -9.22 15.78 -5.33
C SER A 95 -8.15 14.76 -4.98
N ILE A 96 -6.94 14.91 -5.51
CA ILE A 96 -5.86 13.93 -5.37
C ILE A 96 -4.71 14.52 -4.56
N PHE A 97 -4.26 13.80 -3.52
CA PHE A 97 -3.20 14.22 -2.61
C PHE A 97 -2.08 13.19 -2.56
N ASN A 98 -0.86 13.68 -2.45
CA ASN A 98 0.31 12.87 -2.07
C ASN A 98 0.76 13.24 -0.66
N ARG A 99 0.78 12.26 0.25
CA ARG A 99 1.22 12.41 1.65
C ARG A 99 2.40 11.48 1.99
N GLY A 100 3.12 10.99 0.99
CA GLY A 100 4.38 10.27 1.18
C GLY A 100 5.42 11.13 1.92
N ILE A 101 6.24 10.50 2.76
CA ILE A 101 7.39 11.13 3.43
C ILE A 101 8.59 10.21 3.33
N SER A 102 9.68 10.71 2.75
CA SER A 102 10.93 9.98 2.58
C SER A 102 11.44 9.38 3.90
N GLY A 103 11.89 8.13 3.84
CA GLY A 103 12.45 7.41 4.98
C GLY A 103 11.42 6.78 5.93
N ASN A 104 10.12 7.05 5.74
CA ASN A 104 9.11 6.51 6.65
C ASN A 104 9.03 4.97 6.60
N LYS A 105 8.75 4.42 7.78
CA LYS A 105 8.37 3.04 8.07
C LYS A 105 6.91 3.01 8.49
N VAL A 106 6.33 1.82 8.65
CA VAL A 106 4.90 1.67 9.01
C VAL A 106 4.54 2.42 10.29
N HIS A 107 5.30 2.25 11.38
CA HIS A 107 5.04 2.94 12.65
C HIS A 107 5.11 4.48 12.53
N GLN A 108 5.92 5.00 11.59
CA GLN A 108 6.01 6.43 11.33
C GLN A 108 4.82 6.95 10.50
N LEU A 109 4.24 6.10 9.62
CA LEU A 109 2.94 6.40 9.03
C LEU A 109 1.86 6.50 10.11
N GLU A 110 1.83 5.52 11.02
CA GLU A 110 0.85 5.47 12.11
C GLU A 110 0.89 6.74 12.97
N ALA A 111 2.08 7.21 13.35
CA ALA A 111 2.27 8.40 14.19
C ALA A 111 1.68 9.70 13.57
N ARG A 112 1.51 9.75 12.26
CA ARG A 112 0.94 10.91 11.54
C ARG A 112 -0.39 10.62 10.86
N TRP A 113 -0.98 9.43 11.11
CA TRP A 113 -2.11 8.91 10.35
C TRP A 113 -3.36 9.78 10.44
N GLU A 114 -3.64 10.34 11.63
CA GLU A 114 -4.77 11.24 11.80
C GLU A 114 -4.67 12.46 10.88
N ARG A 115 -3.55 13.19 10.99
CA ARG A 115 -3.33 14.43 10.23
C ARG A 115 -3.20 14.17 8.72
N ASP A 116 -2.45 13.13 8.34
CA ASP A 116 -2.01 12.93 6.97
C ASP A 116 -2.88 11.93 6.18
N CYS A 117 -3.83 11.28 6.84
CA CYS A 117 -4.74 10.34 6.20
C CYS A 117 -6.20 10.57 6.60
N LEU A 118 -6.55 10.34 7.87
CA LEU A 118 -7.95 10.30 8.28
C LEU A 118 -8.66 11.66 8.13
N SER A 119 -7.97 12.77 8.40
CA SER A 119 -8.50 14.13 8.22
C SER A 119 -8.86 14.46 6.77
N HIS A 120 -8.22 13.81 5.80
CA HIS A 120 -8.55 13.98 4.38
C HIS A 120 -9.81 13.22 3.96
N ARG A 121 -10.28 12.25 4.79
CA ARG A 121 -11.45 11.41 4.53
C ARG A 121 -11.43 10.81 3.12
N PRO A 122 -10.37 10.11 2.71
CA PRO A 122 -10.26 9.62 1.35
C PRO A 122 -11.32 8.58 1.01
N ASP A 123 -11.81 8.60 -0.20
CA ASP A 123 -12.64 7.56 -0.80
C ASP A 123 -11.79 6.41 -1.31
N ILE A 124 -10.58 6.74 -1.78
CA ILE A 124 -9.59 5.77 -2.27
C ILE A 124 -8.26 6.11 -1.59
N LEU A 125 -7.67 5.12 -0.94
CA LEU A 125 -6.39 5.23 -0.25
C LEU A 125 -5.39 4.23 -0.82
N SER A 126 -4.33 4.74 -1.44
CA SER A 126 -3.20 3.94 -1.91
C SER A 126 -2.07 3.98 -0.89
N ILE A 127 -1.54 2.83 -0.50
CA ILE A 127 -0.43 2.70 0.46
C ILE A 127 0.70 1.89 -0.17
N LEU A 128 1.88 2.49 -0.27
CA LEU A 128 3.14 1.83 -0.64
C LEU A 128 4.17 2.10 0.46
N ILE A 129 4.43 1.11 1.31
CA ILE A 129 5.31 1.21 2.49
C ILE A 129 5.97 -0.13 2.78
N GLY A 130 7.16 -0.12 3.37
CA GLY A 130 7.84 -1.34 3.84
C GLY A 130 9.30 -1.43 3.41
N VAL A 131 9.71 -0.76 2.34
CA VAL A 131 11.12 -0.82 1.88
C VAL A 131 12.08 -0.33 2.96
N ASN A 132 11.74 0.72 3.73
CA ASN A 132 12.59 1.23 4.80
C ASN A 132 12.55 0.37 6.06
N ASP A 133 11.48 -0.37 6.29
CA ASP A 133 11.39 -1.35 7.37
C ASP A 133 12.47 -2.44 7.17
N ILE A 134 12.60 -2.95 5.94
CA ILE A 134 13.62 -3.95 5.58
C ILE A 134 15.02 -3.29 5.45
N TRP A 135 15.13 -2.22 4.68
CA TRP A 135 16.42 -1.60 4.33
C TRP A 135 17.16 -1.06 5.56
N HIS A 136 16.46 -0.35 6.45
CA HIS A 136 17.06 0.16 7.68
C HIS A 136 17.38 -0.97 8.67
N GLY A 137 16.62 -2.08 8.65
CA GLY A 137 16.94 -3.28 9.41
C GLY A 137 18.26 -3.91 8.96
N ILE A 138 18.44 -4.10 7.64
CA ILE A 138 19.69 -4.62 7.06
C ILE A 138 20.87 -3.72 7.41
N GLN A 139 20.69 -2.40 7.44
CA GLN A 139 21.72 -1.42 7.79
C GLN A 139 21.99 -1.31 9.31
N GLY A 140 21.30 -2.06 10.16
CA GLY A 140 21.41 -1.96 11.62
C GLY A 140 20.89 -0.63 12.20
N LYS A 141 20.07 0.10 11.46
CA LYS A 141 19.48 1.40 11.87
C LYS A 141 18.06 1.26 12.42
N TYR A 142 17.53 0.06 12.40
CA TYR A 142 16.19 -0.27 12.85
C TYR A 142 16.13 -1.75 13.27
N ASP A 143 15.52 -2.02 14.40
CA ASP A 143 15.41 -3.35 15.00
C ASP A 143 14.09 -4.08 14.70
N GLY A 144 13.32 -3.55 13.73
CA GLY A 144 12.05 -4.13 13.33
C GLY A 144 12.21 -5.47 12.62
N THR A 145 11.34 -6.39 12.99
CA THR A 145 11.23 -7.73 12.37
C THR A 145 10.12 -7.74 11.33
N VAL A 146 10.07 -8.78 10.52
CA VAL A 146 8.94 -9.02 9.59
C VAL A 146 7.61 -9.11 10.35
N GLN A 147 7.61 -9.77 11.51
CA GLN A 147 6.43 -9.86 12.37
C GLN A 147 5.98 -8.47 12.84
N ARG A 148 6.91 -7.63 13.28
CA ARG A 148 6.57 -6.26 13.69
C ARG A 148 6.00 -5.43 12.54
N TYR A 149 6.56 -5.56 11.34
CA TYR A 149 6.01 -4.92 10.15
C TYR A 149 4.56 -5.36 9.89
N GLU A 150 4.30 -6.67 9.98
CA GLU A 150 2.96 -7.25 9.78
C GLU A 150 1.98 -6.73 10.83
N ASP A 151 2.35 -6.76 12.11
CA ASP A 151 1.52 -6.31 13.23
C ASP A 151 1.19 -4.81 13.12
N ASP A 152 2.21 -3.97 12.89
CA ASP A 152 2.06 -2.52 12.74
C ASP A 152 1.19 -2.18 11.53
N PHE A 153 1.38 -2.89 10.40
CA PHE A 153 0.60 -2.63 9.18
C PHE A 153 -0.85 -3.10 9.33
N LEU A 154 -1.07 -4.25 9.94
CA LEU A 154 -2.42 -4.75 10.24
C LEU A 154 -3.17 -3.78 11.19
N ALA A 155 -2.50 -3.29 12.24
CA ALA A 155 -3.07 -2.30 13.15
C ALA A 155 -3.46 -1.01 12.41
N LEU A 156 -2.60 -0.51 11.52
CA LEU A 156 -2.86 0.68 10.68
C LEU A 156 -4.09 0.48 9.79
N LEU A 157 -4.19 -0.67 9.12
CA LEU A 157 -5.33 -1.00 8.25
C LEU A 157 -6.63 -1.13 9.05
N ASN A 158 -6.60 -1.76 10.23
CA ASN A 158 -7.77 -1.89 11.10
C ASN A 158 -8.25 -0.53 11.63
N ARG A 159 -7.31 0.35 12.05
CA ARG A 159 -7.63 1.73 12.42
C ARG A 159 -8.29 2.48 11.27
N THR A 160 -7.73 2.32 10.05
CA THR A 160 -8.26 2.96 8.85
C THR A 160 -9.70 2.50 8.57
N ARG A 161 -9.95 1.21 8.55
CA ARG A 161 -11.30 0.66 8.30
C ARG A 161 -12.31 1.06 9.37
N LYS A 162 -11.88 1.15 10.64
CA LYS A 162 -12.72 1.62 11.72
C LYS A 162 -13.14 3.07 11.55
N ALA A 163 -12.19 3.94 11.16
CA ALA A 163 -12.44 5.37 10.98
C ALA A 163 -13.13 5.70 9.65
N LEU A 164 -12.82 4.93 8.59
CA LEU A 164 -13.28 5.13 7.23
C LEU A 164 -13.85 3.82 6.66
N PRO A 165 -15.04 3.37 7.10
CA PRO A 165 -15.57 2.04 6.76
C PRO A 165 -15.83 1.86 5.24
N GLN A 166 -15.98 2.94 4.48
CA GLN A 166 -16.26 2.91 3.04
C GLN A 166 -15.00 3.14 2.18
N VAL A 167 -13.82 3.34 2.79
CA VAL A 167 -12.60 3.58 2.03
C VAL A 167 -12.22 2.36 1.18
N GLN A 168 -11.89 2.60 -0.07
CA GLN A 168 -11.34 1.60 -0.96
C GLN A 168 -9.81 1.61 -0.83
N LEU A 169 -9.24 0.48 -0.42
CA LEU A 169 -7.80 0.35 -0.19
C LEU A 169 -7.10 -0.23 -1.42
N VAL A 170 -6.03 0.41 -1.83
CA VAL A 170 -5.06 -0.08 -2.82
C VAL A 170 -3.75 -0.32 -2.07
N ILE A 171 -3.44 -1.56 -1.78
CA ILE A 171 -2.21 -1.94 -1.11
C ILE A 171 -1.17 -2.33 -2.17
N CYS A 172 -0.08 -1.58 -2.21
CA CYS A 172 1.03 -1.87 -3.10
C CYS A 172 2.08 -2.68 -2.35
N GLU A 173 2.54 -3.77 -2.95
CA GLU A 173 3.64 -4.56 -2.39
C GLU A 173 4.92 -3.73 -2.41
N PRO A 174 5.67 -3.66 -1.29
CA PRO A 174 6.99 -3.04 -1.29
C PRO A 174 7.94 -3.89 -2.16
N PHE A 175 8.80 -3.21 -2.89
CA PHE A 175 9.84 -3.86 -3.70
C PHE A 175 11.22 -3.46 -3.20
N VAL A 176 12.19 -4.36 -3.31
CA VAL A 176 13.60 -4.20 -2.94
C VAL A 176 14.49 -4.60 -4.12
#